data_cc07d1dc04c93dbf4d8395f8b4c88479
#
_entry.id   cc07d1dc04c93dbf4d8395f8b4c88479
#
_cell.length_a   1.000
_cell.length_b   1.000
_cell.length_c   1.000
_cell.angle_alpha   90.00
_cell.angle_beta   90.00
_cell.angle_gamma   90.00
#
_symmetry.space_group_name_H-M   'P 1'
#
loop_
_entity.id
_entity.type
_entity.pdbx_description
1 polymer ?
#
loop_
_entity_poly.entity_id
_entity_poly.type
_entity_poly.pdbx_seq_one_letter_code
_entity_poly.pdbx_strand_id
1 'polypeptide(L)'
;DALPIYGSSRWIGIGPIQFQPSEVAKIAVILFMAMIIDKIPKQFDKFLSLVKVLAMLIPLIIVVAISNLSTAVIIIGISVCMLFVASPKYLQFIIVAVAVVVFAVAFVMLAGYRSTRIEAWLHPETAGTDAVFQTMMGLYAIGSGGLFGKGLGESLQKLGNVPESQNDMIFTIICEELGLFGAICLILLFILLIWRMMVIANNARDLYGSLLVIGVMSHIAIQVILNIAVVTNSLPNTGVILPFISYGGT
;
A
#
# COMPACT_ATOMS: atom_id res chain seq x y z
N ASP A 1 7.35 -18.16 17.72
CA ASP A 1 5.91 -18.46 17.67
C ASP A 1 5.20 -17.34 16.91
N ALA A 2 4.48 -17.73 15.86
CA ALA A 2 3.63 -16.77 15.13
C ALA A 2 2.40 -16.50 15.99
N LEU A 3 2.32 -15.29 16.57
CA LEU A 3 1.18 -14.88 17.37
C LEU A 3 -0.02 -14.60 16.45
N PRO A 4 -1.17 -15.27 16.65
CA PRO A 4 -2.39 -14.92 15.93
C PRO A 4 -2.97 -13.64 16.50
N ILE A 5 -2.55 -12.49 15.96
CA ILE A 5 -3.20 -11.22 16.21
C ILE A 5 -4.35 -11.11 15.20
N TYR A 6 -5.59 -11.03 15.68
CA TYR A 6 -6.82 -11.03 14.86
C TYR A 6 -6.98 -12.21 13.89
N GLY A 7 -6.60 -13.44 14.34
CA GLY A 7 -6.85 -14.67 13.58
C GLY A 7 -5.93 -14.92 12.39
N SER A 8 -4.88 -14.11 12.18
CA SER A 8 -3.89 -14.36 11.13
C SER A 8 -2.47 -14.29 11.68
N SER A 9 -1.68 -15.35 11.45
CA SER A 9 -0.27 -15.45 11.83
C SER A 9 0.61 -14.63 10.86
N ARG A 10 0.52 -13.30 10.93
CA ARG A 10 1.26 -12.38 10.04
C ARG A 10 2.50 -11.78 10.68
N TRP A 11 2.61 -11.87 12.00
CA TRP A 11 3.65 -11.25 12.80
C TRP A 11 4.56 -12.31 13.42
N ILE A 12 5.84 -12.09 13.39
CA ILE A 12 6.83 -12.89 14.11
C ILE A 12 7.29 -12.06 15.30
N GLY A 13 7.05 -12.58 16.50
CA GLY A 13 7.49 -11.97 17.76
C GLY A 13 8.77 -12.64 18.27
N ILE A 14 9.80 -11.85 18.53
CA ILE A 14 11.02 -12.27 19.24
C ILE A 14 11.15 -11.39 20.49
N GLY A 15 10.62 -11.86 21.59
CA GLY A 15 10.53 -11.06 22.83
C GLY A 15 9.61 -9.85 22.66
N PRO A 16 10.04 -8.64 23.04
CA PRO A 16 9.23 -7.43 22.89
C PRO A 16 9.17 -6.88 21.47
N ILE A 17 9.97 -7.42 20.54
CA ILE A 17 10.05 -6.93 19.16
C ILE A 17 9.16 -7.80 18.27
N GLN A 18 8.22 -7.17 17.61
CA GLN A 18 7.36 -7.80 16.60
C GLN A 18 7.68 -7.20 15.23
N PHE A 19 7.84 -8.03 14.21
CA PHE A 19 8.00 -7.56 12.84
C PHE A 19 7.17 -8.41 11.87
N GLN A 20 6.79 -7.81 10.77
CA GLN A 20 6.05 -8.47 9.72
C GLN A 20 7.02 -8.88 8.60
N PRO A 21 7.21 -10.17 8.28
CA PRO A 21 8.14 -10.62 7.24
C PRO A 21 7.89 -10.00 5.86
N SER A 22 6.65 -9.68 5.55
CA SER A 22 6.29 -9.05 4.27
C SER A 22 6.80 -7.60 4.14
N GLU A 23 7.09 -6.90 5.25
CA GLU A 23 7.75 -5.59 5.21
C GLU A 23 9.20 -5.73 4.74
N VAL A 24 9.91 -6.73 5.29
CA VAL A 24 11.27 -7.07 4.85
C VAL A 24 11.29 -7.51 3.38
N ALA A 25 10.28 -8.28 2.96
CA ALA A 25 10.16 -8.72 1.56
C ALA A 25 10.07 -7.55 0.58
N LYS A 26 9.37 -6.46 0.91
CA LYS A 26 9.31 -5.26 0.06
C LYS A 26 10.69 -4.64 -0.17
N ILE A 27 11.48 -4.52 0.91
CA ILE A 27 12.85 -3.99 0.83
C ILE A 27 13.73 -4.94 0.01
N ALA A 28 13.66 -6.23 0.27
CA ALA A 28 14.41 -7.24 -0.49
C ALA A 28 14.09 -7.20 -1.99
N VAL A 29 12.82 -7.01 -2.36
CA VAL A 29 12.41 -6.85 -3.76
C VAL A 29 13.00 -5.60 -4.39
N ILE A 30 13.01 -4.46 -3.68
CA ILE A 30 13.61 -3.21 -4.19
C ILE A 30 15.10 -3.43 -4.49
N LEU A 31 15.85 -4.01 -3.54
CA LEU A 31 17.29 -4.30 -3.71
C LEU A 31 17.53 -5.27 -4.87
N PHE A 32 16.75 -6.35 -4.94
CA PHE A 32 16.86 -7.37 -5.98
C PHE A 32 16.54 -6.80 -7.36
N MET A 33 15.45 -6.04 -7.50
CA MET A 33 15.06 -5.41 -8.76
C MET A 33 16.09 -4.38 -9.21
N ALA A 34 16.59 -3.53 -8.31
CA ALA A 34 17.65 -2.57 -8.63
C ALA A 34 18.90 -3.26 -9.15
N MET A 35 19.33 -4.35 -8.50
CA MET A 35 20.50 -5.13 -8.93
C MET A 35 20.31 -5.78 -10.30
N ILE A 36 19.14 -6.37 -10.57
CA ILE A 36 18.89 -7.02 -11.87
C ILE A 36 18.84 -5.99 -12.98
N ILE A 37 18.15 -4.89 -12.78
CA ILE A 37 17.98 -3.84 -13.79
C ILE A 37 19.34 -3.20 -14.10
N ASP A 38 20.16 -2.95 -13.08
CA ASP A 38 21.50 -2.38 -13.25
C ASP A 38 22.44 -3.30 -14.05
N LYS A 39 22.37 -4.62 -13.82
CA LYS A 39 23.22 -5.59 -14.55
C LYS A 39 22.84 -5.77 -16.03
N ILE A 40 21.58 -5.59 -16.40
CA ILE A 40 21.09 -5.90 -17.76
C ILE A 40 20.18 -4.80 -18.34
N PRO A 41 20.54 -3.51 -18.27
CA PRO A 41 19.65 -2.40 -18.58
C PRO A 41 19.09 -2.42 -20.01
N LYS A 42 19.89 -2.87 -21.00
CA LYS A 42 19.49 -2.90 -22.42
C LYS A 42 18.52 -4.04 -22.79
N GLN A 43 18.27 -4.99 -21.89
CA GLN A 43 17.39 -6.13 -22.20
C GLN A 43 15.92 -5.84 -21.94
N PHE A 44 15.58 -4.79 -21.21
CA PHE A 44 14.20 -4.43 -20.87
C PHE A 44 13.39 -3.81 -22.03
N ASP A 45 14.03 -3.60 -23.18
CA ASP A 45 13.33 -3.27 -24.43
C ASP A 45 12.49 -4.43 -24.97
N LYS A 46 12.77 -5.67 -24.54
CA LYS A 46 12.05 -6.88 -24.94
C LYS A 46 11.02 -7.25 -23.90
N PHE A 47 9.75 -7.37 -24.30
CA PHE A 47 8.66 -7.77 -23.43
C PHE A 47 8.95 -9.10 -22.67
N LEU A 48 9.58 -10.06 -23.34
CA LEU A 48 9.94 -11.35 -22.73
C LEU A 48 10.91 -11.19 -21.54
N SER A 49 11.83 -10.23 -21.58
CA SER A 49 12.76 -9.99 -20.47
C SER A 49 12.07 -9.38 -19.27
N LEU A 50 11.11 -8.46 -19.50
CA LEU A 50 10.25 -7.91 -18.47
C LEU A 50 9.43 -9.01 -17.79
N VAL A 51 8.78 -9.87 -18.60
CA VAL A 51 7.99 -11.00 -18.07
C VAL A 51 8.87 -11.99 -17.30
N LYS A 52 10.09 -12.28 -17.76
CA LYS A 52 11.02 -13.18 -17.03
C LYS A 52 11.36 -12.64 -15.65
N VAL A 53 11.66 -11.34 -15.54
CA VAL A 53 11.99 -10.73 -14.25
C VAL A 53 10.78 -10.72 -13.31
N LEU A 54 9.61 -10.38 -13.81
CA LEU A 54 8.38 -10.49 -13.02
C LEU A 54 8.08 -11.93 -12.60
N ALA A 55 8.32 -12.90 -13.50
CA ALA A 55 8.14 -14.31 -13.22
C ALA A 55 9.06 -14.83 -12.09
N MET A 56 10.26 -14.25 -11.94
CA MET A 56 11.15 -14.59 -10.82
C MET A 56 10.57 -14.16 -9.46
N LEU A 57 9.70 -13.16 -9.44
CA LEU A 57 9.04 -12.69 -8.23
C LEU A 57 7.76 -13.47 -7.89
N ILE A 58 7.21 -14.25 -8.83
CA ILE A 58 5.94 -14.98 -8.64
C ILE A 58 5.95 -15.86 -7.39
N PRO A 59 6.97 -16.67 -7.07
CA PRO A 59 6.96 -17.50 -5.87
C PRO A 59 6.81 -16.66 -4.60
N LEU A 60 7.55 -15.55 -4.51
CA LEU A 60 7.46 -14.62 -3.39
C LEU A 60 6.07 -13.96 -3.32
N ILE A 61 5.56 -13.49 -4.47
CA ILE A 61 4.25 -12.83 -4.56
C ILE A 61 3.15 -13.79 -4.11
N ILE A 62 3.18 -15.06 -4.51
CA ILE A 62 2.19 -16.06 -4.11
C ILE A 62 2.23 -16.29 -2.60
N VAL A 63 3.40 -16.48 -2.00
CA VAL A 63 3.56 -16.69 -0.56
C VAL A 63 3.02 -15.48 0.22
N VAL A 64 3.35 -14.28 -0.22
CA VAL A 64 2.85 -13.05 0.42
C VAL A 64 1.35 -12.88 0.18
N ALA A 65 0.83 -13.18 -1.01
CA ALA A 65 -0.59 -13.03 -1.35
C ALA A 65 -1.51 -13.93 -0.52
N ILE A 66 -1.06 -15.13 -0.15
CA ILE A 66 -1.80 -16.05 0.72
C ILE A 66 -2.03 -15.41 2.09
N SER A 67 -1.02 -14.75 2.64
CA SER A 67 -1.08 -14.11 3.97
C SER A 67 -1.59 -12.67 3.92
N ASN A 68 -1.19 -11.88 2.92
CA ASN A 68 -1.55 -10.47 2.77
C ASN A 68 -1.58 -10.03 1.30
N LEU A 69 -2.79 -10.03 0.72
CA LEU A 69 -2.99 -9.64 -0.68
C LEU A 69 -2.57 -8.20 -0.95
N SER A 70 -2.83 -7.29 -0.01
CA SER A 70 -2.51 -5.87 -0.17
C SER A 70 -1.01 -5.65 -0.30
N THR A 71 -0.21 -6.34 0.53
CA THR A 71 1.26 -6.30 0.42
C THR A 71 1.75 -6.91 -0.89
N ALA A 72 1.12 -7.99 -1.38
CA ALA A 72 1.46 -8.56 -2.68
C ALA A 72 1.20 -7.56 -3.83
N VAL A 73 0.08 -6.83 -3.79
CA VAL A 73 -0.23 -5.76 -4.76
C VAL A 73 0.81 -4.65 -4.70
N ILE A 74 1.25 -4.25 -3.50
CA ILE A 74 2.31 -3.25 -3.32
C ILE A 74 3.63 -3.75 -3.93
N ILE A 75 4.03 -5.00 -3.69
CA ILE A 75 5.25 -5.60 -4.27
C ILE A 75 5.19 -5.59 -5.80
N ILE A 76 4.06 -5.98 -6.38
CA ILE A 76 3.85 -5.93 -7.84
C ILE A 76 3.96 -4.48 -8.33
N GLY A 77 3.29 -3.55 -7.66
CA GLY A 77 3.32 -2.13 -8.01
C GLY A 77 4.74 -1.54 -8.00
N ILE A 78 5.52 -1.81 -6.94
CA ILE A 78 6.93 -1.39 -6.84
C ILE A 78 7.73 -1.95 -8.03
N SER A 79 7.59 -3.26 -8.30
CA SER A 79 8.33 -3.93 -9.38
C SER A 79 7.98 -3.36 -10.76
N VAL A 80 6.71 -3.08 -11.01
CA VAL A 80 6.24 -2.48 -12.26
C VAL A 80 6.76 -1.04 -12.40
N CYS A 81 6.73 -0.23 -11.33
CA CYS A 81 7.28 1.13 -11.36
C CYS A 81 8.77 1.16 -11.65
N MET A 82 9.56 0.27 -11.01
CA MET A 82 10.99 0.17 -11.25
C MET A 82 11.31 -0.25 -12.70
N LEU A 83 10.56 -1.22 -13.24
CA LEU A 83 10.70 -1.64 -14.63
C LEU A 83 10.25 -0.56 -15.62
N PHE A 84 9.22 0.23 -15.26
CA PHE A 84 8.74 1.33 -16.09
C PHE A 84 9.81 2.39 -16.33
N VAL A 85 10.60 2.71 -15.29
CA VAL A 85 11.70 3.65 -15.42
C VAL A 85 12.86 3.05 -16.25
N ALA A 86 13.05 1.73 -16.18
CA ALA A 86 14.12 1.03 -16.88
C ALA A 86 13.84 0.76 -18.37
N SER A 87 12.58 0.85 -18.81
CA SER A 87 12.17 0.49 -20.18
C SER A 87 11.53 1.66 -20.91
N PRO A 88 11.91 1.95 -22.17
CA PRO A 88 11.32 3.04 -22.94
C PRO A 88 9.94 2.70 -23.55
N LYS A 89 9.46 1.44 -23.45
CA LYS A 89 8.24 0.97 -24.14
C LYS A 89 7.02 0.97 -23.24
N TYR A 90 6.28 2.07 -23.18
CA TYR A 90 5.10 2.24 -22.34
C TYR A 90 3.96 1.22 -22.59
N LEU A 91 3.78 0.77 -23.83
CA LEU A 91 2.72 -0.19 -24.18
C LEU A 91 2.82 -1.51 -23.40
N GLN A 92 4.05 -1.96 -23.10
CA GLN A 92 4.29 -3.18 -22.33
C GLN A 92 3.70 -3.09 -20.92
N PHE A 93 3.73 -1.90 -20.31
CA PHE A 93 3.22 -1.67 -18.97
C PHE A 93 1.70 -1.59 -18.93
N ILE A 94 1.06 -1.11 -19.99
CA ILE A 94 -0.39 -1.17 -20.11
C ILE A 94 -0.86 -2.63 -20.13
N ILE A 95 -0.18 -3.48 -20.89
CA ILE A 95 -0.49 -4.93 -20.94
C ILE A 95 -0.29 -5.58 -19.55
N VAL A 96 0.82 -5.27 -18.87
CA VAL A 96 1.08 -5.78 -17.51
C VAL A 96 0.05 -5.26 -16.52
N ALA A 97 -0.31 -3.97 -16.57
CA ALA A 97 -1.32 -3.40 -15.69
C ALA A 97 -2.68 -4.08 -15.87
N VAL A 98 -3.12 -4.28 -17.11
CA VAL A 98 -4.36 -5.01 -17.42
C VAL A 98 -4.28 -6.45 -16.89
N ALA A 99 -3.16 -7.15 -17.12
CA ALA A 99 -2.98 -8.52 -16.63
C ALA A 99 -3.03 -8.60 -15.10
N VAL A 100 -2.43 -7.63 -14.39
CA VAL A 100 -2.46 -7.54 -12.91
C VAL A 100 -3.89 -7.31 -12.43
N VAL A 101 -4.64 -6.41 -13.05
CA VAL A 101 -6.04 -6.15 -12.69
C VAL A 101 -6.90 -7.39 -12.93
N VAL A 102 -6.78 -8.05 -14.08
CA VAL A 102 -7.51 -9.28 -14.38
C VAL A 102 -7.16 -10.38 -13.38
N PHE A 103 -5.88 -10.55 -13.05
CA PHE A 103 -5.44 -11.52 -12.05
C PHE A 103 -5.99 -11.20 -10.66
N ALA A 104 -5.96 -9.93 -10.23
CA ALA A 104 -6.49 -9.50 -8.94
C ALA A 104 -8.00 -9.77 -8.83
N VAL A 105 -8.77 -9.45 -9.88
CA VAL A 105 -10.22 -9.72 -9.93
C VAL A 105 -10.48 -11.23 -9.88
N ALA A 106 -9.80 -12.03 -10.70
CA ALA A 106 -9.95 -13.48 -10.71
C ALA A 106 -9.59 -14.10 -9.35
N PHE A 107 -8.50 -13.63 -8.73
CA PHE A 107 -8.05 -14.12 -7.42
C PHE A 107 -9.04 -13.78 -6.29
N VAL A 108 -9.68 -12.63 -6.36
CA VAL A 108 -10.74 -12.25 -5.42
C VAL A 108 -11.98 -13.10 -5.61
N MET A 109 -12.40 -13.33 -6.87
CA MET A 109 -13.58 -14.13 -7.18
C MET A 109 -13.43 -15.62 -6.76
N LEU A 110 -12.22 -16.14 -6.81
CA LEU A 110 -11.92 -17.53 -6.41
C LEU A 110 -11.81 -17.72 -4.88
N ALA A 111 -11.59 -16.65 -4.12
CA ALA A 111 -11.40 -16.70 -2.68
C ALA A 111 -12.64 -16.21 -1.93
N GLY A 112 -13.56 -17.12 -1.59
CA GLY A 112 -14.86 -16.79 -0.96
C GLY A 112 -14.81 -15.90 0.30
N TYR A 113 -13.74 -15.95 1.10
CA TYR A 113 -13.52 -15.04 2.24
C TYR A 113 -13.35 -13.56 1.81
N ARG A 114 -12.91 -13.32 0.58
CA ARG A 114 -12.66 -11.96 0.06
C ARG A 114 -13.89 -11.34 -0.61
N SER A 115 -14.84 -12.17 -1.03
CA SER A 115 -16.11 -11.68 -1.58
C SER A 115 -16.92 -10.90 -0.54
N THR A 116 -16.87 -11.28 0.74
CA THR A 116 -17.52 -10.56 1.83
C THR A 116 -17.00 -9.14 2.01
N ARG A 117 -15.72 -8.89 1.77
CA ARG A 117 -15.15 -7.52 1.82
C ARG A 117 -15.57 -6.66 0.64
N ILE A 118 -15.76 -7.25 -0.53
CA ILE A 118 -16.28 -6.54 -1.71
C ILE A 118 -17.77 -6.27 -1.53
N GLU A 119 -18.52 -7.23 -1.02
CA GLU A 119 -19.93 -7.05 -0.72
C GLU A 119 -20.14 -5.96 0.34
N ALA A 120 -19.32 -5.97 1.40
CA ALA A 120 -19.28 -4.92 2.41
C ALA A 120 -18.91 -3.53 1.85
N TRP A 121 -18.05 -3.49 0.81
CA TRP A 121 -17.67 -2.26 0.15
C TRP A 121 -18.76 -1.72 -0.79
N LEU A 122 -19.42 -2.61 -1.55
CA LEU A 122 -20.48 -2.25 -2.50
C LEU A 122 -21.80 -1.92 -1.80
N HIS A 123 -22.12 -2.62 -0.70
CA HIS A 123 -23.37 -2.52 0.05
C HIS A 123 -23.12 -2.31 1.54
N PRO A 124 -22.51 -1.19 1.94
CA PRO A 124 -22.17 -0.95 3.34
C PRO A 124 -23.38 -0.85 4.27
N GLU A 125 -24.58 -0.62 3.73
CA GLU A 125 -25.80 -0.48 4.50
C GLU A 125 -26.41 -1.83 4.93
N THR A 126 -26.09 -2.92 4.25
CA THR A 126 -26.71 -4.23 4.45
C THR A 126 -25.78 -5.28 5.04
N ALA A 127 -24.48 -5.11 4.93
CA ALA A 127 -23.50 -6.06 5.43
C ALA A 127 -23.14 -5.73 6.90
N GLY A 128 -23.72 -6.45 7.84
CA GLY A 128 -23.47 -6.32 9.29
C GLY A 128 -22.11 -6.89 9.73
N THR A 129 -21.01 -6.50 9.08
CA THR A 129 -19.65 -6.98 9.40
C THR A 129 -18.82 -5.89 10.06
N ASP A 130 -17.83 -6.28 10.89
CA ASP A 130 -16.88 -5.36 11.53
C ASP A 130 -16.16 -4.45 10.52
N ALA A 131 -15.93 -4.96 9.30
CA ALA A 131 -15.27 -4.21 8.23
C ALA A 131 -16.14 -3.04 7.72
N VAL A 132 -17.47 -3.22 7.68
CA VAL A 132 -18.42 -2.15 7.35
C VAL A 132 -18.45 -1.11 8.46
N PHE A 133 -18.53 -1.56 9.71
CA PHE A 133 -18.53 -0.67 10.86
C PHE A 133 -17.28 0.22 10.87
N GLN A 134 -16.09 -0.35 10.66
CA GLN A 134 -14.83 0.38 10.57
C GLN A 134 -14.87 1.44 9.45
N THR A 135 -15.33 1.06 8.25
CA THR A 135 -15.42 1.98 7.10
C THR A 135 -16.39 3.11 7.35
N MET A 136 -17.59 2.81 7.86
CA MET A 136 -18.62 3.82 8.14
C MET A 136 -18.17 4.80 9.21
N MET A 137 -17.58 4.31 10.30
CA MET A 137 -17.06 5.18 11.36
C MET A 137 -15.90 6.05 10.85
N GLY A 138 -15.05 5.50 9.96
CA GLY A 138 -14.00 6.27 9.28
C GLY A 138 -14.57 7.40 8.41
N LEU A 139 -15.62 7.13 7.63
CA LEU A 139 -16.29 8.14 6.81
C LEU A 139 -16.99 9.21 7.67
N TYR A 140 -17.61 8.81 8.80
CA TYR A 140 -18.16 9.77 9.76
C TYR A 140 -17.07 10.64 10.38
N ALA A 141 -15.89 10.09 10.71
CA ALA A 141 -14.75 10.87 11.18
C ALA A 141 -14.33 11.93 10.15
N ILE A 142 -14.14 11.54 8.88
CA ILE A 142 -13.80 12.45 7.79
C ILE A 142 -14.88 13.56 7.65
N GLY A 143 -16.15 13.16 7.59
CA GLY A 143 -17.27 14.09 7.40
C GLY A 143 -17.46 15.06 8.57
N SER A 144 -17.20 14.60 9.79
CA SER A 144 -17.39 15.41 11.00
C SER A 144 -16.29 16.45 11.23
N GLY A 145 -15.12 16.30 10.57
CA GLY A 145 -14.01 17.25 10.69
C GLY A 145 -14.24 18.59 9.98
N GLY A 146 -15.10 18.65 8.97
CA GLY A 146 -15.34 19.88 8.23
C GLY A 146 -14.08 20.49 7.60
N LEU A 147 -14.00 21.83 7.51
CA LEU A 147 -12.87 22.50 6.88
C LEU A 147 -11.65 22.60 7.81
N PHE A 148 -11.82 22.87 9.09
CA PHE A 148 -10.75 23.18 10.04
C PHE A 148 -10.58 22.14 11.15
N GLY A 149 -11.41 21.11 11.16
CA GLY A 149 -11.37 20.07 12.18
C GLY A 149 -12.02 20.45 13.50
N LYS A 150 -12.05 19.49 14.44
CA LYS A 150 -12.56 19.68 15.81
C LYS A 150 -11.49 20.17 16.78
N GLY A 151 -10.23 20.11 16.39
CA GLY A 151 -9.07 20.41 17.23
C GLY A 151 -8.20 19.19 17.51
N LEU A 152 -6.91 19.40 17.71
CA LEU A 152 -5.96 18.35 18.04
C LEU A 152 -6.35 17.69 19.37
N GLY A 153 -6.46 16.36 19.35
CA GLY A 153 -6.83 15.61 20.53
C GLY A 153 -8.34 15.46 20.77
N GLU A 154 -9.18 16.19 20.03
CA GLU A 154 -10.65 16.25 20.24
C GLU A 154 -11.43 15.27 19.34
N SER A 155 -10.77 14.32 18.70
CA SER A 155 -11.47 13.28 17.94
C SER A 155 -12.29 12.39 18.88
N LEU A 156 -13.60 12.31 18.66
CA LEU A 156 -14.49 11.39 19.35
C LEU A 156 -14.37 9.96 18.82
N GLN A 157 -14.05 9.83 17.54
CA GLN A 157 -14.00 8.52 16.88
C GLN A 157 -12.79 7.70 17.30
N LYS A 158 -11.68 8.32 17.73
CA LYS A 158 -10.49 7.60 18.25
C LYS A 158 -10.73 6.91 19.59
N LEU A 159 -11.76 7.30 20.37
CA LEU A 159 -12.05 6.77 21.70
C LEU A 159 -12.77 5.42 21.69
N GLY A 160 -12.62 4.63 20.63
CA GLY A 160 -13.13 3.26 20.52
C GLY A 160 -14.22 3.06 19.46
N ASN A 161 -14.64 4.12 18.76
CA ASN A 161 -15.63 4.01 17.70
C ASN A 161 -15.01 3.56 16.36
N VAL A 162 -13.76 3.95 16.07
CA VAL A 162 -13.02 3.47 14.89
C VAL A 162 -12.03 2.40 15.34
N PRO A 163 -12.23 1.13 14.95
CA PRO A 163 -11.22 0.10 15.15
C PRO A 163 -9.92 0.47 14.41
N GLU A 164 -8.76 0.11 14.98
CA GLU A 164 -7.43 0.37 14.38
C GLU A 164 -7.20 1.86 14.01
N SER A 165 -7.80 2.78 14.78
CA SER A 165 -7.73 4.23 14.54
C SER A 165 -6.31 4.78 14.49
N GLN A 166 -5.35 4.13 15.17
CA GLN A 166 -3.94 4.52 15.20
C GLN A 166 -3.10 3.90 14.07
N ASN A 167 -3.62 2.87 13.42
CA ASN A 167 -2.94 2.09 12.39
C ASN A 167 -3.39 2.51 10.98
N ASP A 168 -4.17 1.68 10.32
CA ASP A 168 -4.61 1.88 8.93
C ASP A 168 -5.66 2.98 8.76
N MET A 169 -6.37 3.37 9.85
CA MET A 169 -7.39 4.41 9.82
C MET A 169 -6.91 5.77 10.35
N ILE A 170 -5.61 5.96 10.58
CA ILE A 170 -5.08 7.21 11.18
C ILE A 170 -5.42 8.46 10.35
N PHE A 171 -5.50 8.35 9.01
CA PHE A 171 -5.85 9.46 8.15
C PHE A 171 -7.27 9.98 8.42
N THR A 172 -8.22 9.12 8.80
CA THR A 172 -9.59 9.55 9.16
C THR A 172 -9.60 10.39 10.43
N ILE A 173 -8.75 10.03 11.41
CA ILE A 173 -8.59 10.80 12.65
C ILE A 173 -7.95 12.17 12.36
N ILE A 174 -6.95 12.21 11.48
CA ILE A 174 -6.34 13.48 11.04
C ILE A 174 -7.39 14.38 10.37
N CYS A 175 -8.26 13.80 9.52
CA CYS A 175 -9.37 14.55 8.93
C CYS A 175 -10.37 15.05 9.99
N GLU A 176 -10.66 14.28 11.03
CA GLU A 176 -11.56 14.72 12.10
C GLU A 176 -10.94 15.83 12.94
N GLU A 177 -9.67 15.71 13.33
CA GLU A 177 -9.00 16.68 14.21
C GLU A 177 -8.56 17.96 13.51
N LEU A 178 -8.01 17.85 12.28
CA LEU A 178 -7.44 18.97 11.52
C LEU A 178 -8.29 19.40 10.31
N GLY A 179 -9.37 18.69 10.04
CA GLY A 179 -10.28 18.97 8.94
C GLY A 179 -9.65 18.73 7.55
N LEU A 180 -10.36 19.25 6.55
CA LEU A 180 -9.91 19.20 5.16
C LEU A 180 -8.56 19.91 4.97
N PHE A 181 -8.34 21.03 5.68
CA PHE A 181 -7.08 21.77 5.63
C PHE A 181 -5.90 20.90 6.07
N GLY A 182 -6.01 20.19 7.20
CA GLY A 182 -4.97 19.28 7.68
C GLY A 182 -4.72 18.10 6.73
N ALA A 183 -5.80 17.52 6.18
CA ALA A 183 -5.70 16.45 5.19
C ALA A 183 -4.94 16.90 3.93
N ILE A 184 -5.26 18.08 3.38
CA ILE A 184 -4.57 18.65 2.22
C ILE A 184 -3.11 18.93 2.55
N CYS A 185 -2.80 19.53 3.70
CA CYS A 185 -1.41 19.76 4.12
C CYS A 185 -0.61 18.47 4.19
N LEU A 186 -1.18 17.40 4.76
CA LEU A 186 -0.52 16.10 4.83
C LEU A 186 -0.26 15.51 3.45
N ILE A 187 -1.25 15.55 2.55
CA ILE A 187 -1.09 15.09 1.17
C ILE A 187 0.00 15.88 0.45
N LEU A 188 0.04 17.21 0.62
CA LEU A 188 1.08 18.06 0.05
C LEU A 188 2.48 17.69 0.57
N LEU A 189 2.63 17.36 1.85
CA LEU A 189 3.90 16.88 2.41
C LEU A 189 4.35 15.57 1.74
N PHE A 190 3.44 14.61 1.51
CA PHE A 190 3.79 13.40 0.76
C PHE A 190 4.15 13.70 -0.70
N ILE A 191 3.46 14.60 -1.37
CA ILE A 191 3.80 15.03 -2.74
C ILE A 191 5.19 15.67 -2.76
N LEU A 192 5.52 16.53 -1.80
CA LEU A 192 6.84 17.13 -1.68
C LEU A 192 7.93 16.09 -1.41
N LEU A 193 7.67 15.09 -0.56
CA LEU A 193 8.58 13.99 -0.30
C LEU A 193 8.86 13.20 -1.59
N ILE A 194 7.82 12.78 -2.31
CA ILE A 194 7.91 12.04 -3.57
C ILE A 194 8.69 12.87 -4.61
N TRP A 195 8.38 14.17 -4.72
CA TRP A 195 9.11 15.07 -5.61
C TRP A 195 10.61 15.16 -5.25
N ARG A 196 10.95 15.29 -3.97
CA ARG A 196 12.35 15.30 -3.52
C ARG A 196 13.06 13.99 -3.83
N MET A 197 12.41 12.86 -3.64
CA MET A 197 12.96 11.55 -4.00
C MET A 197 13.18 11.44 -5.52
N MET A 198 12.27 11.94 -6.35
CA MET A 198 12.45 12.01 -7.80
C MET A 198 13.68 12.85 -8.19
N VAL A 199 13.87 14.01 -7.55
CA VAL A 199 15.05 14.85 -7.77
C VAL A 199 16.34 14.11 -7.38
N ILE A 200 16.32 13.39 -6.26
CA ILE A 200 17.49 12.58 -5.82
C ILE A 200 17.78 11.46 -6.82
N ALA A 201 16.75 10.74 -7.28
CA ALA A 201 16.87 9.67 -8.25
C ALA A 201 17.48 10.16 -9.56
N ASN A 202 17.03 11.32 -10.07
CA ASN A 202 17.54 11.91 -11.31
C ASN A 202 19.00 12.44 -11.20
N ASN A 203 19.46 12.75 -10.00
CA ASN A 203 20.82 13.23 -9.74
C ASN A 203 21.73 12.15 -9.12
N ALA A 204 21.29 10.89 -9.09
CA ALA A 204 22.11 9.79 -8.59
C ALA A 204 23.33 9.56 -9.53
N ARG A 205 24.45 9.19 -8.92
CA ARG A 205 25.72 8.99 -9.67
C ARG A 205 25.70 7.73 -10.53
N ASP A 206 24.93 6.75 -10.16
CA ASP A 206 24.85 5.43 -10.77
C ASP A 206 23.39 4.99 -10.92
N LEU A 207 23.16 4.07 -11.88
CA LEU A 207 21.82 3.55 -12.15
C LEU A 207 21.25 2.78 -10.96
N TYR A 208 22.09 2.01 -10.26
CA TYR A 208 21.68 1.24 -9.10
C TYR A 208 21.11 2.14 -7.99
N GLY A 209 21.82 3.20 -7.62
CA GLY A 209 21.36 4.17 -6.62
C GLY A 209 20.08 4.88 -7.04
N SER A 210 19.98 5.27 -8.33
CA SER A 210 18.74 5.83 -8.87
C SER A 210 17.57 4.88 -8.71
N LEU A 211 17.71 3.61 -9.06
CA LEU A 211 16.69 2.59 -8.97
C LEU A 211 16.28 2.28 -7.52
N LEU A 212 17.22 2.32 -6.57
CA LEU A 212 16.90 2.19 -5.14
C LEU A 212 15.97 3.29 -4.69
N VAL A 213 16.29 4.54 -5.02
CA VAL A 213 15.44 5.68 -4.66
C VAL A 213 14.07 5.57 -5.31
N ILE A 214 13.99 5.16 -6.58
CA ILE A 214 12.73 4.94 -7.30
C ILE A 214 11.92 3.83 -6.64
N GLY A 215 12.56 2.74 -6.22
CA GLY A 215 11.89 1.64 -5.52
C GLY A 215 11.25 2.09 -4.20
N VAL A 216 12.00 2.82 -3.36
CA VAL A 216 11.51 3.37 -2.09
C VAL A 216 10.42 4.41 -2.33
N MET A 217 10.61 5.31 -3.31
CA MET A 217 9.61 6.30 -3.70
C MET A 217 8.30 5.64 -4.13
N SER A 218 8.38 4.62 -4.98
CA SER A 218 7.21 3.86 -5.46
C SER A 218 6.49 3.17 -4.30
N HIS A 219 7.25 2.57 -3.37
CA HIS A 219 6.70 1.95 -2.17
C HIS A 219 5.86 2.95 -1.35
N ILE A 220 6.44 4.11 -1.01
CA ILE A 220 5.76 5.14 -0.23
C ILE A 220 4.53 5.66 -1.00
N ALA A 221 4.69 6.00 -2.28
CA ALA A 221 3.61 6.53 -3.10
C ALA A 221 2.42 5.57 -3.18
N ILE A 222 2.67 4.29 -3.47
CA ILE A 222 1.62 3.27 -3.57
C ILE A 222 0.92 3.07 -2.22
N GLN A 223 1.66 3.02 -1.11
CA GLN A 223 1.04 2.87 0.21
C GLN A 223 0.16 4.07 0.58
N VAL A 224 0.62 5.30 0.34
CA VAL A 224 -0.17 6.51 0.59
C VAL A 224 -1.44 6.53 -0.24
N ILE A 225 -1.33 6.25 -1.55
CA ILE A 225 -2.49 6.23 -2.46
C ILE A 225 -3.48 5.14 -2.02
N LEU A 226 -3.01 3.94 -1.71
CA LEU A 226 -3.88 2.83 -1.28
C LEU A 226 -4.55 3.13 0.07
N ASN A 227 -3.82 3.67 1.05
CA ASN A 227 -4.40 4.03 2.34
C ASN A 227 -5.51 5.08 2.17
N ILE A 228 -5.23 6.19 1.48
CA ILE A 228 -6.22 7.25 1.24
C ILE A 228 -7.43 6.71 0.47
N ALA A 229 -7.22 5.89 -0.57
CA ALA A 229 -8.31 5.30 -1.34
C ALA A 229 -9.18 4.35 -0.51
N VAL A 230 -8.59 3.62 0.44
CA VAL A 230 -9.33 2.73 1.34
C VAL A 230 -10.14 3.53 2.37
N VAL A 231 -9.53 4.49 3.04
CA VAL A 231 -10.22 5.25 4.11
C VAL A 231 -11.31 6.18 3.56
N THR A 232 -11.20 6.58 2.28
CA THR A 232 -12.27 7.30 1.55
C THR A 232 -13.31 6.38 0.91
N ASN A 233 -13.25 5.08 1.19
CA ASN A 233 -14.13 4.05 0.59
C ASN A 233 -14.09 4.00 -0.95
N SER A 234 -13.02 4.51 -1.57
CA SER A 234 -12.80 4.37 -3.02
C SER A 234 -12.32 2.96 -3.39
N LEU A 235 -11.72 2.25 -2.43
CA LEU A 235 -11.30 0.85 -2.53
C LEU A 235 -11.78 0.06 -1.30
N PRO A 236 -11.95 -1.27 -1.43
CA PRO A 236 -12.29 -2.13 -0.31
C PRO A 236 -11.23 -2.05 0.81
N ASN A 237 -11.65 -2.24 2.07
CA ASN A 237 -10.73 -2.22 3.21
C ASN A 237 -9.61 -3.27 3.08
N THR A 238 -8.36 -2.81 3.11
CA THR A 238 -7.16 -3.63 2.87
C THR A 238 -6.17 -3.66 4.03
N GLY A 239 -6.34 -2.82 5.05
CA GLY A 239 -5.43 -2.74 6.21
C GLY A 239 -4.01 -2.25 5.84
N VAL A 240 -3.88 -1.38 4.85
CA VAL A 240 -2.61 -0.76 4.47
C VAL A 240 -2.35 0.46 5.35
N ILE A 241 -1.23 0.46 6.06
CA ILE A 241 -0.83 1.58 6.93
C ILE A 241 -0.34 2.80 6.14
N LEU A 242 -0.44 3.99 6.74
CA LEU A 242 0.09 5.23 6.18
C LEU A 242 1.57 5.40 6.61
N PRO A 243 2.55 5.41 5.68
CA PRO A 243 3.96 5.50 6.03
C PRO A 243 4.27 6.73 6.90
N PHE A 244 5.16 6.57 7.89
CA PHE A 244 5.63 7.58 8.83
C PHE A 244 4.59 8.15 9.80
N ILE A 245 3.30 7.90 9.58
CA ILE A 245 2.21 8.49 10.38
C ILE A 245 1.53 7.42 11.23
N SER A 246 1.26 6.24 10.66
CA SER A 246 0.60 5.17 11.38
C SER A 246 1.44 4.67 12.54
N TYR A 247 0.79 4.43 13.68
CA TYR A 247 1.38 3.69 14.79
C TYR A 247 1.34 2.21 14.45
N GLY A 248 2.45 1.67 14.07
CA GLY A 248 2.59 0.26 13.75
C GLY A 248 4.00 -0.20 14.10
N GLY A 249 4.14 -1.41 14.61
CA GLY A 249 5.44 -2.01 14.96
C GLY A 249 6.24 -2.47 13.74
N THR A 250 6.32 -1.64 12.72
CA THR A 250 7.10 -1.89 11.50
C THR A 250 8.28 -0.96 11.40
#